data_5aa64d6304a8ff9ab6f6fe3ffee2c1c3
#
_entry.id   5aa64d6304a8ff9ab6f6fe3ffee2c1c3
#
_cell.length_a   1.000
_cell.length_b   1.000
_cell.length_c   1.000
_cell.angle_alpha   90.00
_cell.angle_beta   90.00
_cell.angle_gamma   90.00
#
_symmetry.space_group_name_H-M   'P 1'
#
loop_
_entity.id
_entity.type
_entity.pdbx_description
1 polymer ?
#
loop_
_entity_poly.entity_id
_entity_poly.type
_entity_poly.pdbx_seq_one_letter_code
_entity_poly.pdbx_strand_id
1 'polypeptide(L)'
;MNSADNNQNTQPHNQTDATSNVLGEAISESEPTSEPKIIDSQVDLTTYQNRIAELEGQIKEAKEAHARANAEAYNARNRMEQETEKTKKFALEKFAKDLLDTVDNLERAIENSQSDNDPVLEGVKLTHKSLLAVLERYGVKVVNPQGETFNADLHEAVGIDPEASANQVGQVLQKGYTLHERLLRPAMVRVGN
;
A
#
# COMPACT_ATOMS: atom_id res chain seq x y z
N MET A 1 42.76 -9.48 -10.41
CA MET A 1 43.23 -8.44 -9.48
C MET A 1 42.10 -8.21 -8.49
N ASN A 2 42.13 -8.96 -7.41
CA ASN A 2 42.55 -8.62 -6.03
C ASN A 2 41.68 -7.52 -5.45
N SER A 3 41.07 -7.60 -4.29
CA SER A 3 41.20 -8.37 -3.05
C SER A 3 39.90 -8.10 -2.24
N ALA A 4 39.24 -8.99 -1.62
CA ALA A 4 39.34 -9.53 -0.27
C ALA A 4 39.63 -8.49 0.84
N ASP A 5 38.71 -8.42 1.82
CA ASP A 5 38.99 -8.51 3.23
C ASP A 5 37.72 -8.14 4.05
N ASN A 6 37.16 -9.07 4.76
CA ASN A 6 37.52 -9.51 6.12
C ASN A 6 36.81 -8.68 7.20
N ASN A 7 35.72 -9.20 7.72
CA ASN A 7 35.09 -8.72 8.95
C ASN A 7 35.26 -9.78 10.04
N GLN A 8 36.18 -9.53 10.97
CA GLN A 8 36.41 -10.32 12.16
C GLN A 8 35.49 -9.89 13.29
N ASN A 9 34.74 -10.87 13.72
CA ASN A 9 33.98 -10.92 14.95
C ASN A 9 34.93 -11.14 16.14
N THR A 10 35.03 -10.24 17.10
CA THR A 10 35.75 -10.40 18.36
C THR A 10 34.77 -10.38 19.54
N GLN A 11 34.57 -11.57 20.11
CA GLN A 11 34.06 -11.73 21.47
C GLN A 11 35.17 -11.46 22.49
N PRO A 12 34.87 -10.85 23.63
CA PRO A 12 35.82 -10.84 24.75
C PRO A 12 35.66 -12.09 25.63
N HIS A 13 36.77 -12.77 25.76
CA HIS A 13 37.04 -13.85 26.68
C HIS A 13 37.13 -13.32 28.11
N ASN A 14 36.46 -13.98 29.05
CA ASN A 14 36.64 -13.78 30.48
C ASN A 14 37.53 -14.91 31.03
N GLN A 15 38.72 -14.56 31.39
CA GLN A 15 39.64 -15.46 32.09
C GLN A 15 39.59 -15.20 33.60
N THR A 16 39.24 -16.24 34.30
CA THR A 16 39.47 -16.43 35.73
C THR A 16 40.93 -16.73 35.95
N ASP A 17 41.55 -16.05 36.86
CA ASP A 17 42.81 -16.53 37.46
C ASP A 17 42.73 -16.57 38.99
N ALA A 18 43.08 -17.73 39.49
CA ALA A 18 43.18 -18.06 40.86
C ALA A 18 44.60 -17.80 41.37
N THR A 19 44.74 -17.30 42.54
CA THR A 19 45.93 -17.59 43.35
C THR A 19 45.60 -17.64 44.84
N SER A 20 45.96 -18.76 45.37
CA SER A 20 46.05 -19.19 46.75
C SER A 20 47.04 -18.37 47.62
N ASN A 21 46.80 -18.25 48.87
CA ASN A 21 47.71 -18.65 49.94
C ASN A 21 47.13 -18.25 51.33
N VAL A 22 46.96 -19.16 52.24
CA VAL A 22 47.79 -19.88 53.22
C VAL A 22 47.68 -19.31 54.64
N LEU A 23 47.35 -20.22 55.56
CA LEU A 23 47.66 -20.39 57.02
C LEU A 23 47.12 -19.31 57.99
N GLY A 24 46.48 -19.63 59.06
CA GLY A 24 46.64 -20.60 60.07
C GLY A 24 45.87 -20.18 61.33
N GLU A 25 45.53 -21.21 62.13
CA GLU A 25 45.27 -21.18 63.60
C GLU A 25 44.12 -20.26 64.12
N ALA A 26 43.14 -20.75 64.86
CA ALA A 26 43.18 -21.47 66.13
C ALA A 26 41.77 -21.91 66.51
N ILE A 27 41.72 -23.01 67.12
CA ILE A 27 40.58 -23.70 67.74
C ILE A 27 40.02 -22.85 68.90
N SER A 28 38.67 -22.64 68.90
CA SER A 28 37.95 -22.42 70.11
C SER A 28 36.56 -23.04 69.99
N GLU A 29 36.38 -24.15 70.67
CA GLU A 29 35.06 -24.72 70.96
C GLU A 29 34.19 -23.74 71.74
N SER A 30 33.01 -23.44 71.20
CA SER A 30 31.81 -23.19 71.97
C SER A 30 30.60 -23.44 71.07
N GLU A 31 30.03 -24.63 71.24
CA GLU A 31 28.62 -24.79 70.89
C GLU A 31 27.75 -23.78 71.61
N PRO A 32 26.77 -23.25 70.97
CA PRO A 32 25.45 -23.30 71.50
C PRO A 32 24.51 -23.98 70.52
N THR A 33 23.92 -25.03 70.97
CA THR A 33 22.68 -25.65 70.53
C THR A 33 21.66 -24.58 70.17
N SER A 34 21.58 -24.19 68.89
CA SER A 34 20.47 -23.50 68.42
C SER A 34 19.57 -24.50 67.69
N GLU A 35 18.47 -24.85 68.35
CA GLU A 35 17.35 -25.56 67.71
C GLU A 35 17.04 -24.92 66.35
N PRO A 36 16.79 -25.73 65.29
CA PRO A 36 16.36 -25.18 64.03
C PRO A 36 15.01 -24.52 64.28
N LYS A 37 14.97 -23.19 64.20
CA LYS A 37 13.73 -22.48 64.04
C LYS A 37 13.03 -23.08 62.84
N ILE A 38 11.97 -23.84 63.06
CA ILE A 38 11.00 -24.23 62.04
C ILE A 38 10.35 -22.89 61.64
N ILE A 39 10.95 -22.23 60.65
CA ILE A 39 10.37 -21.12 59.98
C ILE A 39 9.10 -21.66 59.31
N ASP A 40 8.01 -21.05 59.61
CA ASP A 40 6.65 -21.39 59.25
C ASP A 40 6.53 -21.63 57.71
N SER A 41 6.86 -22.85 57.26
CA SER A 41 6.91 -23.25 55.86
C SER A 41 5.54 -23.14 55.15
N GLN A 42 4.46 -22.92 55.90
CA GLN A 42 3.12 -22.81 55.33
C GLN A 42 2.81 -21.39 54.82
N VAL A 43 3.35 -20.37 55.48
CA VAL A 43 3.16 -18.97 55.07
C VAL A 43 3.90 -18.71 53.76
N ASP A 44 5.10 -19.26 53.58
CA ASP A 44 5.87 -19.12 52.37
C ASP A 44 5.21 -19.79 51.16
N LEU A 45 4.68 -20.98 51.30
CA LEU A 45 4.01 -21.72 50.22
C LEU A 45 2.76 -20.97 49.70
N THR A 46 1.95 -20.44 50.59
CA THR A 46 0.74 -19.69 50.20
C THR A 46 1.11 -18.38 49.46
N THR A 47 2.15 -17.72 49.92
CA THR A 47 2.66 -16.49 49.31
C THR A 47 3.21 -16.79 47.89
N TYR A 48 3.95 -17.86 47.71
CA TYR A 48 4.44 -18.27 46.38
C TYR A 48 3.31 -18.71 45.46
N GLN A 49 2.31 -19.43 45.95
CA GLN A 49 1.12 -19.82 45.18
C GLN A 49 0.33 -18.59 44.69
N ASN A 50 0.11 -17.60 45.56
CA ASN A 50 -0.55 -16.36 45.18
C ASN A 50 0.26 -15.58 44.13
N ARG A 51 1.58 -15.56 44.27
CA ARG A 51 2.46 -14.90 43.29
C ARG A 51 2.47 -15.61 41.93
N ILE A 52 2.43 -16.93 41.93
CA ILE A 52 2.32 -17.74 40.71
C ILE A 52 0.97 -17.42 40.01
N ALA A 53 -0.12 -17.46 40.75
CA ALA A 53 -1.45 -17.14 40.18
C ALA A 53 -1.53 -15.72 39.61
N GLU A 54 -0.93 -14.75 40.30
CA GLU A 54 -0.84 -13.37 39.81
C GLU A 54 -0.03 -13.29 38.52
N LEU A 55 1.14 -13.91 38.45
CA LEU A 55 2.00 -13.96 37.27
C LEU A 55 1.36 -14.70 36.10
N GLU A 56 0.68 -15.80 36.37
CA GLU A 56 -0.10 -16.51 35.34
C GLU A 56 -1.22 -15.64 34.77
N GLY A 57 -1.90 -14.87 35.63
CA GLY A 57 -2.89 -13.88 35.21
C GLY A 57 -2.28 -12.80 34.30
N GLN A 58 -1.15 -12.22 34.72
CA GLN A 58 -0.43 -11.22 33.92
C GLN A 58 0.06 -11.80 32.58
N ILE A 59 0.57 -13.02 32.55
CA ILE A 59 0.99 -13.70 31.33
C ILE A 59 -0.19 -13.92 30.38
N LYS A 60 -1.34 -14.36 30.91
CA LYS A 60 -2.56 -14.54 30.11
C LYS A 60 -3.01 -13.22 29.49
N GLU A 61 -3.11 -12.18 30.31
CA GLU A 61 -3.51 -10.84 29.84
C GLU A 61 -2.53 -10.26 28.81
N ALA A 62 -1.21 -10.40 29.07
CA ALA A 62 -0.19 -9.99 28.10
C ALA A 62 -0.26 -10.76 26.77
N LYS A 63 -0.54 -12.08 26.81
CA LYS A 63 -0.74 -12.88 25.60
C LYS A 63 -1.97 -12.46 24.82
N GLU A 64 -3.09 -12.19 25.49
CA GLU A 64 -4.31 -11.70 24.85
C GLU A 64 -4.11 -10.31 24.25
N ALA A 65 -3.46 -9.38 24.97
CA ALA A 65 -3.12 -8.07 24.46
C ALA A 65 -2.19 -8.14 23.24
N HIS A 66 -1.17 -9.00 23.31
CA HIS A 66 -0.25 -9.22 22.19
C HIS A 66 -0.96 -9.81 20.96
N ALA A 67 -1.84 -10.81 21.16
CA ALA A 67 -2.62 -11.40 20.07
C ALA A 67 -3.54 -10.34 19.41
N ARG A 68 -4.18 -9.48 20.21
CA ARG A 68 -5.01 -8.38 19.71
C ARG A 68 -4.17 -7.37 18.94
N ALA A 69 -3.05 -6.92 19.48
CA ALA A 69 -2.16 -5.98 18.83
C ALA A 69 -1.62 -6.53 17.49
N ASN A 70 -1.29 -7.81 17.43
CA ASN A 70 -0.86 -8.46 16.18
C ASN A 70 -1.97 -8.50 15.13
N ALA A 71 -3.21 -8.81 15.55
CA ALA A 71 -4.36 -8.78 14.63
C ALA A 71 -4.63 -7.37 14.10
N GLU A 72 -4.56 -6.36 14.94
CA GLU A 72 -4.71 -4.95 14.55
C GLU A 72 -3.59 -4.51 13.61
N ALA A 73 -2.34 -4.87 13.91
CA ALA A 73 -1.20 -4.57 13.03
C ALA A 73 -1.32 -5.25 11.66
N TYR A 74 -1.76 -6.51 11.63
CA TYR A 74 -2.01 -7.23 10.38
C TYR A 74 -3.11 -6.54 9.53
N ASN A 75 -4.23 -6.19 10.16
CA ASN A 75 -5.32 -5.48 9.48
C ASN A 75 -4.89 -4.10 8.96
N ALA A 76 -4.13 -3.35 9.78
CA ALA A 76 -3.58 -2.06 9.39
C ALA A 76 -2.63 -2.19 8.19
N ARG A 77 -1.76 -3.20 8.19
CA ARG A 77 -0.86 -3.48 7.08
C ARG A 77 -1.61 -3.79 5.78
N ASN A 78 -2.58 -4.69 5.84
CA ASN A 78 -3.39 -5.04 4.66
C ASN A 78 -4.13 -3.82 4.09
N ARG A 79 -4.66 -2.97 4.97
CA ARG A 79 -5.31 -1.72 4.55
C ARG A 79 -4.31 -0.76 3.89
N MET A 80 -3.12 -0.59 4.47
CA MET A 80 -2.05 0.24 3.88
C MET A 80 -1.59 -0.29 2.51
N GLU A 81 -1.47 -1.60 2.35
CA GLU A 81 -1.11 -2.21 1.07
C GLU A 81 -2.17 -1.90 0.00
N GLN A 82 -3.46 -2.07 0.33
CA GLN A 82 -4.56 -1.72 -0.58
C GLN A 82 -4.60 -0.22 -0.93
N GLU A 83 -4.40 0.65 0.05
CA GLU A 83 -4.34 2.10 -0.17
C GLU A 83 -3.14 2.48 -1.04
N THR A 84 -1.99 1.83 -0.83
CA THR A 84 -0.78 2.04 -1.63
C THR A 84 -1.00 1.62 -3.08
N GLU A 85 -1.63 0.47 -3.31
CA GLU A 85 -1.95 0.01 -4.67
C GLU A 85 -2.93 0.95 -5.38
N LYS A 86 -3.98 1.41 -4.68
CA LYS A 86 -4.90 2.41 -5.22
C LYS A 86 -4.16 3.71 -5.56
N THR A 87 -3.32 4.19 -4.67
CA THR A 87 -2.54 5.42 -4.89
C THR A 87 -1.62 5.27 -6.10
N LYS A 88 -0.94 4.13 -6.26
CA LYS A 88 -0.09 3.86 -7.43
C LYS A 88 -0.90 3.84 -8.73
N LYS A 89 -2.06 3.18 -8.74
CA LYS A 89 -2.93 3.11 -9.94
C LYS A 89 -3.43 4.48 -10.38
N PHE A 90 -3.73 5.35 -9.45
CA PHE A 90 -4.33 6.67 -9.74
C PHE A 90 -3.38 7.85 -9.55
N ALA A 91 -2.09 7.61 -9.32
CA ALA A 91 -1.08 8.67 -9.15
C ALA A 91 -1.03 9.65 -10.34
N LEU A 92 -1.30 9.15 -11.55
CA LEU A 92 -1.28 9.92 -12.79
C LEU A 92 -2.64 10.47 -13.19
N GLU A 93 -3.69 10.30 -12.38
CA GLU A 93 -5.06 10.71 -12.73
C GLU A 93 -5.15 12.19 -13.10
N LYS A 94 -4.59 13.06 -12.26
CA LYS A 94 -4.60 14.51 -12.51
C LYS A 94 -3.80 14.87 -13.75
N PHE A 95 -2.61 14.34 -13.89
CA PHE A 95 -1.76 14.57 -15.07
C PHE A 95 -2.45 14.10 -16.36
N ALA A 96 -3.02 12.89 -16.33
CA ALA A 96 -3.75 12.35 -17.48
C ALA A 96 -4.92 13.25 -17.85
N LYS A 97 -5.70 13.71 -16.85
CA LYS A 97 -6.83 14.61 -17.09
C LYS A 97 -6.41 15.93 -17.73
N ASP A 98 -5.34 16.55 -17.22
CA ASP A 98 -4.82 17.80 -17.78
C ASP A 98 -4.27 17.62 -19.22
N LEU A 99 -3.78 16.42 -19.55
CA LEU A 99 -3.27 16.08 -20.88
C LEU A 99 -4.38 15.88 -21.91
N LEU A 100 -5.61 15.53 -21.49
CA LEU A 100 -6.74 15.34 -22.41
C LEU A 100 -7.07 16.58 -23.24
N ASP A 101 -6.87 17.76 -22.70
CA ASP A 101 -7.07 19.00 -23.45
C ASP A 101 -6.12 19.12 -24.65
N THR A 102 -4.90 18.58 -24.50
CA THR A 102 -3.94 18.53 -25.61
C THR A 102 -4.37 17.51 -26.67
N VAL A 103 -4.91 16.37 -26.25
CA VAL A 103 -5.47 15.36 -27.16
C VAL A 103 -6.63 15.96 -27.97
N ASP A 104 -7.57 16.64 -27.30
CA ASP A 104 -8.70 17.29 -27.96
C ASP A 104 -8.25 18.36 -28.97
N ASN A 105 -7.21 19.14 -28.64
CA ASN A 105 -6.65 20.12 -29.56
C ASN A 105 -6.03 19.47 -30.80
N LEU A 106 -5.36 18.31 -30.64
CA LEU A 106 -4.86 17.56 -31.79
C LEU A 106 -5.99 17.00 -32.64
N GLU A 107 -7.05 16.44 -32.03
CA GLU A 107 -8.22 15.93 -32.72
C GLU A 107 -8.90 17.06 -33.51
N ARG A 108 -9.12 18.20 -32.89
CA ARG A 108 -9.71 19.38 -33.54
C ARG A 108 -8.83 19.90 -34.69
N ALA A 109 -7.53 19.86 -34.58
CA ALA A 109 -6.61 20.24 -35.65
C ALA A 109 -6.72 19.30 -36.85
N ILE A 110 -6.86 17.97 -36.57
CA ILE A 110 -7.05 16.95 -37.59
C ILE A 110 -8.40 17.13 -38.31
N GLU A 111 -9.49 17.38 -37.57
CA GLU A 111 -10.84 17.52 -38.09
C GLU A 111 -11.03 18.81 -38.95
N ASN A 112 -10.38 19.89 -38.51
CA ASN A 112 -10.48 21.18 -39.22
C ASN A 112 -9.54 21.34 -40.43
N SER A 113 -8.72 20.33 -40.72
CA SER A 113 -7.81 20.36 -41.84
C SER A 113 -8.58 20.19 -43.16
N GLN A 114 -8.38 21.15 -44.07
CA GLN A 114 -9.07 21.19 -45.38
C GLN A 114 -8.36 20.35 -46.47
N SER A 115 -7.21 19.80 -46.18
CA SER A 115 -6.39 19.08 -47.19
C SER A 115 -5.92 17.74 -46.66
N ASP A 116 -6.48 16.66 -47.15
CA ASP A 116 -6.12 15.30 -46.77
C ASP A 116 -4.69 14.89 -47.17
N ASN A 117 -4.04 15.61 -48.07
CA ASN A 117 -2.70 15.30 -48.58
C ASN A 117 -1.62 16.25 -48.04
N ASP A 118 -1.84 16.93 -46.90
CA ASP A 118 -0.82 17.75 -46.26
C ASP A 118 0.13 16.86 -45.46
N PRO A 119 1.46 16.84 -45.77
CA PRO A 119 2.46 16.10 -44.99
C PRO A 119 2.50 16.49 -43.52
N VAL A 120 2.17 17.75 -43.18
CA VAL A 120 2.09 18.24 -41.80
C VAL A 120 0.92 17.57 -41.08
N LEU A 121 -0.24 17.48 -41.74
CA LEU A 121 -1.41 16.79 -41.19
C LEU A 121 -1.13 15.32 -40.92
N GLU A 122 -0.44 14.65 -41.82
CA GLU A 122 -0.06 13.25 -41.62
C GLU A 122 0.87 13.10 -40.39
N GLY A 123 1.82 14.03 -40.22
CA GLY A 123 2.66 14.08 -39.02
C GLY A 123 1.85 14.30 -37.72
N VAL A 124 0.81 15.15 -37.76
CA VAL A 124 -0.08 15.38 -36.61
C VAL A 124 -0.91 14.11 -36.29
N LYS A 125 -1.46 13.44 -37.31
CA LYS A 125 -2.19 12.16 -37.14
C LYS A 125 -1.32 11.09 -36.50
N LEU A 126 -0.05 10.95 -36.94
CA LEU A 126 0.90 10.01 -36.36
C LEU A 126 1.24 10.36 -34.91
N THR A 127 1.42 11.65 -34.60
CA THR A 127 1.69 12.12 -33.24
C THR A 127 0.51 11.84 -32.32
N HIS A 128 -0.70 12.13 -32.75
CA HIS A 128 -1.94 11.84 -32.03
C HIS A 128 -2.07 10.34 -31.75
N LYS A 129 -1.89 9.50 -32.78
CA LYS A 129 -1.93 8.03 -32.63
C LYS A 129 -0.88 7.54 -31.64
N SER A 130 0.34 8.08 -31.69
CA SER A 130 1.41 7.72 -30.76
C SER A 130 1.07 8.12 -29.33
N LEU A 131 0.50 9.32 -29.14
CA LEU A 131 0.08 9.82 -27.82
C LEU A 131 -1.01 8.92 -27.22
N LEU A 132 -2.03 8.55 -27.99
CA LEU A 132 -3.09 7.63 -27.53
C LEU A 132 -2.51 6.26 -27.15
N ALA A 133 -1.57 5.72 -27.92
CA ALA A 133 -0.90 4.45 -27.61
C ALA A 133 -0.07 4.53 -26.32
N VAL A 134 0.52 5.70 -26.03
CA VAL A 134 1.21 5.92 -24.74
C VAL A 134 0.19 5.95 -23.61
N LEU A 135 -0.89 6.71 -23.73
CA LEU A 135 -1.95 6.80 -22.72
C LEU A 135 -2.54 5.41 -22.40
N GLU A 136 -2.81 4.60 -23.43
CA GLU A 136 -3.34 3.24 -23.27
C GLU A 136 -2.38 2.34 -22.46
N ARG A 137 -1.06 2.43 -22.68
CA ARG A 137 -0.06 1.68 -21.88
C ARG A 137 -0.09 2.05 -20.39
N TYR A 138 -0.51 3.26 -20.06
CA TYR A 138 -0.69 3.72 -18.67
C TYR A 138 -2.11 3.51 -18.15
N GLY A 139 -2.94 2.77 -18.88
CA GLY A 139 -4.29 2.39 -18.45
C GLY A 139 -5.38 3.42 -18.76
N VAL A 140 -5.08 4.46 -19.55
CA VAL A 140 -6.08 5.40 -20.04
C VAL A 140 -6.73 4.83 -21.29
N LYS A 141 -8.04 4.65 -21.27
CA LYS A 141 -8.83 4.14 -22.40
C LYS A 141 -9.79 5.19 -22.91
N VAL A 142 -9.94 5.24 -24.22
CA VAL A 142 -10.90 6.11 -24.90
C VAL A 142 -12.31 5.56 -24.77
N VAL A 143 -13.27 6.43 -24.49
CA VAL A 143 -14.72 6.18 -24.53
C VAL A 143 -15.29 6.95 -25.72
N ASN A 144 -15.62 6.23 -26.80
CA ASN A 144 -16.21 6.80 -28.03
C ASN A 144 -17.47 6.02 -28.38
N PRO A 145 -18.60 6.35 -27.76
CA PRO A 145 -19.81 5.53 -27.80
C PRO A 145 -20.72 5.79 -29.02
N GLN A 146 -20.18 6.26 -30.14
CA GLN A 146 -20.98 6.58 -31.30
C GLN A 146 -21.77 5.35 -31.81
N GLY A 147 -23.09 5.47 -31.88
CA GLY A 147 -24.00 4.37 -32.24
C GLY A 147 -24.30 3.38 -31.11
N GLU A 148 -23.72 3.57 -29.93
CA GLU A 148 -23.99 2.74 -28.77
C GLU A 148 -25.17 3.26 -27.94
N THR A 149 -25.66 2.44 -27.01
CA THR A 149 -26.69 2.87 -26.05
C THR A 149 -26.10 3.89 -25.07
N PHE A 150 -26.85 4.94 -24.78
CA PHE A 150 -26.45 5.95 -23.80
C PHE A 150 -26.27 5.33 -22.40
N ASN A 151 -25.15 5.65 -21.76
CA ASN A 151 -24.84 5.24 -20.39
C ASN A 151 -24.47 6.48 -19.56
N ALA A 152 -25.29 6.83 -18.59
CA ALA A 152 -25.08 8.00 -17.74
C ALA A 152 -23.81 7.95 -16.87
N ASP A 153 -23.23 6.76 -16.63
CA ASP A 153 -21.99 6.62 -15.87
C ASP A 153 -20.73 7.03 -16.67
N LEU A 154 -20.81 6.99 -18.01
CA LEU A 154 -19.69 7.23 -18.92
C LEU A 154 -19.92 8.38 -19.88
N HIS A 155 -21.17 8.76 -20.10
CA HIS A 155 -21.57 9.74 -21.12
C HIS A 155 -22.32 10.91 -20.48
N GLU A 156 -22.12 12.08 -21.05
CA GLU A 156 -22.86 13.31 -20.72
C GLU A 156 -23.67 13.75 -21.93
N ALA A 157 -25.00 13.67 -21.83
CA ALA A 157 -25.90 14.12 -22.90
C ALA A 157 -26.00 15.64 -22.88
N VAL A 158 -25.47 16.31 -23.91
CA VAL A 158 -25.48 17.78 -24.06
C VAL A 158 -26.49 18.27 -25.09
N GLY A 159 -27.18 17.36 -25.78
CA GLY A 159 -28.19 17.69 -26.77
C GLY A 159 -28.92 16.48 -27.33
N ILE A 160 -29.92 16.75 -28.15
CA ILE A 160 -30.71 15.74 -28.86
C ILE A 160 -30.20 15.63 -30.30
N ASP A 161 -30.11 14.40 -30.79
CA ASP A 161 -29.83 14.08 -32.18
C ASP A 161 -31.11 13.52 -32.80
N PRO A 162 -31.76 14.28 -33.71
CA PRO A 162 -33.02 13.86 -34.31
C PRO A 162 -32.89 12.68 -35.27
N GLU A 163 -31.66 12.36 -35.73
CA GLU A 163 -31.40 11.26 -36.66
C GLU A 163 -31.06 9.94 -35.92
N ALA A 164 -30.76 10.02 -34.64
CA ALA A 164 -30.44 8.84 -33.84
C ALA A 164 -31.70 8.16 -33.30
N SER A 165 -31.63 6.84 -33.13
CA SER A 165 -32.70 6.09 -32.46
C SER A 165 -32.80 6.46 -30.99
N ALA A 166 -34.00 6.30 -30.40
CA ALA A 166 -34.23 6.61 -29.01
C ALA A 166 -33.21 5.93 -28.08
N ASN A 167 -32.65 6.70 -27.16
CA ASN A 167 -31.63 6.28 -26.20
C ASN A 167 -30.30 5.80 -26.81
N GLN A 168 -30.03 6.11 -28.08
CA GLN A 168 -28.74 5.86 -28.71
C GLN A 168 -27.92 7.15 -28.86
N VAL A 169 -26.61 7.01 -28.77
CA VAL A 169 -25.64 8.08 -29.01
C VAL A 169 -25.53 8.29 -30.52
N GLY A 170 -26.07 9.40 -31.05
CA GLY A 170 -25.98 9.74 -32.46
C GLY A 170 -24.64 10.36 -32.80
N GLN A 171 -24.25 11.42 -32.10
CA GLN A 171 -23.01 12.13 -32.31
C GLN A 171 -22.18 12.27 -31.03
N VAL A 172 -20.86 12.01 -31.12
CA VAL A 172 -19.91 12.31 -30.07
C VAL A 172 -19.24 13.65 -30.36
N LEU A 173 -19.48 14.63 -29.48
CA LEU A 173 -18.87 15.94 -29.59
C LEU A 173 -17.49 16.04 -28.97
N GLN A 174 -17.27 15.26 -27.91
CA GLN A 174 -15.99 15.15 -27.23
C GLN A 174 -15.85 13.73 -26.66
N LYS A 175 -14.73 13.08 -26.94
CA LYS A 175 -14.47 11.73 -26.44
C LYS A 175 -14.27 11.72 -24.93
N GLY A 176 -14.80 10.69 -24.28
CA GLY A 176 -14.54 10.40 -22.88
C GLY A 176 -13.27 9.59 -22.69
N TYR A 177 -12.81 9.53 -21.45
CA TYR A 177 -11.64 8.74 -21.09
C TYR A 177 -11.78 8.13 -19.69
N THR A 178 -11.26 6.91 -19.54
CA THR A 178 -11.19 6.22 -18.25
C THR A 178 -9.72 5.89 -17.90
N LEU A 179 -9.38 5.84 -16.63
CA LEU A 179 -8.09 5.36 -16.10
C LEU A 179 -8.34 4.15 -15.21
N HIS A 180 -7.86 2.98 -15.62
CA HIS A 180 -8.10 1.73 -14.89
C HIS A 180 -9.58 1.57 -14.47
N GLU A 181 -10.50 1.76 -15.45
CA GLU A 181 -11.96 1.68 -15.28
C GLU A 181 -12.61 2.84 -14.48
N ARG A 182 -11.83 3.76 -13.92
CA ARG A 182 -12.34 4.96 -13.28
C ARG A 182 -12.50 6.07 -14.32
N LEU A 183 -13.64 6.72 -14.32
CA LEU A 183 -13.92 7.83 -15.21
C LEU A 183 -13.00 9.02 -14.93
N LEU A 184 -12.26 9.47 -15.96
CA LEU A 184 -11.50 10.74 -15.96
C LEU A 184 -12.36 11.90 -16.44
N ARG A 185 -13.07 11.68 -17.57
CA ARG A 185 -13.96 12.63 -18.20
C ARG A 185 -15.04 11.86 -18.98
N PRO A 186 -16.33 12.21 -18.84
CA PRO A 186 -17.40 11.62 -19.64
C PRO A 186 -17.25 12.01 -21.11
N ALA A 187 -17.79 11.18 -22.01
CA ALA A 187 -17.97 11.56 -23.40
C ALA A 187 -19.17 12.51 -23.52
N MET A 188 -18.96 13.69 -24.12
CA MET A 188 -20.05 14.60 -24.42
C MET A 188 -20.73 14.16 -25.70
N VAL A 189 -22.02 13.86 -25.62
CA VAL A 189 -22.77 13.21 -26.69
C VAL A 189 -24.10 13.88 -26.98
N ARG A 190 -24.60 13.69 -28.20
CA ARG A 190 -25.99 13.92 -28.55
C ARG A 190 -26.71 12.58 -28.59
N VAL A 191 -27.91 12.53 -28.05
CA VAL A 191 -28.69 11.29 -27.87
C VAL A 191 -29.98 11.37 -28.61
N GLY A 192 -30.42 10.30 -29.25
CA GLY A 192 -31.71 10.18 -29.90
C GLY A 192 -32.85 10.29 -28.90
N ASN A 193 -33.93 10.91 -29.34
CA ASN A 193 -35.15 11.15 -28.56
C ASN A 193 -36.11 9.96 -28.66
#